data_a685f09aabe47bd64e0748b7c6157b28
#
_entry.id   a685f09aabe47bd64e0748b7c6157b28
#
_cell.length_a   1.000
_cell.length_b   1.000
_cell.length_c   1.000
_cell.angle_alpha   90.00
_cell.angle_beta   90.00
_cell.angle_gamma   90.00
#
_symmetry.space_group_name_H-M   'P 1'
#
loop_
_entity.id
_entity.type
_entity.pdbx_description
1 polymer ?
#
loop_
_entity_poly.entity_id
_entity_poly.type
_entity_poly.pdbx_seq_one_letter_code
_entity_poly.pdbx_strand_id
1 'polypeptide(L)' 'HPQVIRVIQDTAANGTSFGANSVQEVELAKLIKKFVPSVEIVRMVNSGTEATMSAMRLARGFTKRDKIIKFEGCYHGH' A
#
# COMPACT_ATOMS: atom_id res chain seq x y z
N HIS A 1 -16.92 -4.80 -11.68
CA HIS A 1 -17.65 -6.01 -11.34
C HIS A 1 -18.82 -5.70 -10.39
N PRO A 2 -20.04 -6.25 -10.58
CA PRO A 2 -21.21 -5.88 -9.78
C PRO A 2 -21.04 -6.09 -8.27
N GLN A 3 -20.35 -7.15 -7.85
CA GLN A 3 -20.06 -7.36 -6.42
C GLN A 3 -19.18 -6.28 -5.84
N VAL A 4 -18.19 -5.79 -6.58
CA VAL A 4 -17.31 -4.69 -6.13
C VAL A 4 -18.11 -3.41 -5.94
N ILE A 5 -18.99 -3.08 -6.90
CA ILE A 5 -19.86 -1.89 -6.79
C ILE A 5 -20.75 -1.97 -5.56
N ARG A 6 -21.36 -3.11 -5.31
CA ARG A 6 -22.19 -3.32 -4.11
C ARG A 6 -21.41 -3.10 -2.82
N VAL A 7 -20.22 -3.72 -2.71
CA VAL A 7 -19.37 -3.56 -1.52
C VAL A 7 -18.96 -2.10 -1.32
N ILE A 8 -18.67 -1.36 -2.39
CA ILE A 8 -18.36 0.09 -2.30
C ILE A 8 -19.56 0.85 -1.75
N GLN A 9 -20.76 0.61 -2.28
CA GLN A 9 -21.98 1.27 -1.84
C GLN A 9 -22.28 0.98 -0.37
N ASP A 10 -22.20 -0.28 0.04
CA ASP A 10 -22.46 -0.71 1.41
C ASP A 10 -21.42 -0.13 2.39
N THR A 11 -20.16 -0.12 2.00
CA THR A 11 -19.07 0.40 2.84
C THR A 11 -19.12 1.92 2.95
N ALA A 12 -19.50 2.63 1.88
CA ALA A 12 -19.59 4.09 1.88
C ALA A 12 -20.58 4.62 2.94
N ALA A 13 -21.61 3.85 3.29
CA ALA A 13 -22.56 4.20 4.36
C ALA A 13 -21.90 4.30 5.75
N ASN A 14 -20.74 3.65 5.94
CA ASN A 14 -19.97 3.68 7.19
C ASN A 14 -18.83 4.71 7.19
N GLY A 15 -18.68 5.45 6.08
CA GLY A 15 -17.64 6.46 5.89
C GLY A 15 -16.60 6.03 4.86
N THR A 16 -15.87 7.02 4.35
CA THR A 16 -14.90 6.85 3.25
C THR A 16 -13.48 7.29 3.61
N SER A 17 -13.30 7.94 4.76
CA SER A 17 -11.99 8.40 5.22
C SER A 17 -11.95 8.45 6.74
N PHE A 18 -10.86 7.98 7.32
CA PHE A 18 -10.71 7.90 8.78
C PHE A 18 -9.32 8.38 9.20
N GLY A 19 -9.24 9.00 10.37
CA GLY A 19 -7.97 9.39 10.99
C GLY A 19 -7.22 8.26 11.70
N ALA A 20 -7.75 7.02 11.62
CA ALA A 20 -7.16 5.81 12.18
C ALA A 20 -7.37 4.64 11.21
N ASN A 21 -6.65 3.55 11.40
CA ASN A 21 -6.80 2.36 10.56
C ASN A 21 -8.21 1.79 10.65
N SER A 22 -8.78 1.48 9.49
CA SER A 22 -10.08 0.80 9.40
C SER A 22 -9.96 -0.71 9.56
N VAL A 23 -11.07 -1.37 9.88
CA VAL A 23 -11.12 -2.83 9.94
C VAL A 23 -10.75 -3.45 8.58
N GLN A 24 -11.19 -2.84 7.48
CA GLN A 24 -10.91 -3.30 6.13
C GLN A 24 -9.41 -3.26 5.78
N GLU A 25 -8.68 -2.26 6.23
CA GLU A 25 -7.22 -2.21 6.05
C GLU A 25 -6.52 -3.34 6.80
N VAL A 26 -6.95 -3.64 8.01
CA VAL A 26 -6.40 -4.76 8.81
C VAL A 26 -6.68 -6.10 8.12
N GLU A 27 -7.89 -6.32 7.63
CA GLU A 27 -8.25 -7.55 6.92
C GLU A 27 -7.48 -7.68 5.59
N LEU A 28 -7.32 -6.60 4.85
CA LEU A 28 -6.49 -6.60 3.63
C LEU A 28 -5.02 -6.92 3.95
N ALA A 29 -4.46 -6.35 5.01
CA ALA A 29 -3.10 -6.65 5.45
C ALA A 29 -2.92 -8.14 5.81
N LYS A 30 -3.90 -8.75 6.47
CA LYS A 30 -3.91 -10.20 6.76
C LYS A 30 -3.92 -11.03 5.47
N LEU A 31 -4.73 -10.64 4.48
CA LEU A 31 -4.77 -11.32 3.19
C LEU A 31 -3.44 -11.20 2.43
N ILE A 32 -2.82 -10.02 2.41
CA ILE A 32 -1.50 -9.82 1.80
C ILE A 32 -0.47 -10.76 2.45
N LYS A 33 -0.41 -10.82 3.77
CA LYS A 33 0.50 -11.73 4.48
C LYS A 33 0.23 -13.21 4.19
N LYS A 34 -1.03 -13.58 3.99
CA LYS A 34 -1.41 -14.95 3.63
C LYS A 34 -0.93 -15.35 2.24
N PHE A 35 -1.04 -14.45 1.26
CA PHE A 35 -0.67 -14.74 -0.13
C PHE A 35 0.80 -14.46 -0.47
N VAL A 36 1.46 -13.63 0.32
CA VAL A 36 2.87 -13.29 0.16
C VAL A 36 3.60 -13.57 1.48
N PRO A 37 4.03 -14.84 1.71
CA PRO A 37 4.56 -15.28 3.01
C PRO A 37 5.82 -14.54 3.49
N SER A 38 6.57 -13.90 2.58
CA SER A 38 7.74 -13.07 2.92
C SER A 38 7.37 -11.72 3.55
N VAL A 39 6.11 -11.33 3.51
CA VAL A 39 5.64 -10.06 4.06
C VAL A 39 5.30 -10.24 5.53
N GLU A 40 6.04 -9.58 6.41
CA GLU A 40 5.79 -9.57 7.86
C GLU A 40 4.98 -8.34 8.30
N ILE A 41 5.25 -7.18 7.71
CA ILE A 41 4.62 -5.90 8.03
C ILE A 41 4.06 -5.28 6.75
N VAL A 42 2.85 -4.73 6.85
CA VAL A 42 2.18 -4.03 5.74
C VAL A 42 1.87 -2.60 6.17
N ARG A 43 2.23 -1.66 5.31
CA ARG A 43 1.80 -0.27 5.41
C ARG A 43 0.95 0.08 4.20
N MET A 44 -0.27 0.52 4.43
CA MET A 44 -1.15 1.02 3.38
C MET A 44 -0.78 2.47 3.03
N VAL A 45 -0.89 2.80 1.76
CA VAL A 45 -0.73 4.15 1.21
C VAL A 45 -1.79 4.37 0.13
N ASN A 46 -1.98 5.61 -0.33
CA ASN A 46 -3.07 5.96 -1.24
C ASN A 46 -2.70 5.87 -2.73
N SER A 47 -1.42 5.74 -3.05
CA SER A 47 -0.98 5.73 -4.45
C SER A 47 0.32 4.94 -4.65
N GLY A 48 0.59 4.54 -5.90
CA GLY A 48 1.87 3.93 -6.28
C GLY A 48 3.06 4.87 -6.06
N THR A 49 2.87 6.17 -6.25
CA THR A 49 3.88 7.19 -5.93
C THR A 49 4.29 7.17 -4.46
N GLU A 50 3.32 7.14 -3.55
CA GLU A 50 3.58 7.05 -2.11
C GLU A 50 4.24 5.71 -1.74
N ALA A 51 3.83 4.61 -2.38
CA ALA A 51 4.42 3.30 -2.16
C ALA A 51 5.89 3.27 -2.57
N THR A 52 6.22 3.72 -3.77
CA THR A 52 7.59 3.74 -4.28
C THR A 52 8.47 4.71 -3.50
N MET A 53 7.99 5.89 -3.17
CA MET A 53 8.70 6.85 -2.34
C MET A 53 9.01 6.27 -0.95
N SER A 54 8.05 5.64 -0.33
CA SER A 54 8.23 5.00 0.99
C SER A 54 9.21 3.82 0.91
N ALA A 55 9.13 3.01 -0.15
CA ALA A 55 10.05 1.90 -0.37
C ALA A 55 11.51 2.38 -0.55
N MET A 56 11.72 3.42 -1.34
CA MET A 56 13.06 4.01 -1.52
C MET A 56 13.62 4.58 -0.21
N ARG A 57 12.79 5.26 0.57
CA ARG A 57 13.20 5.78 1.90
C ARG A 57 13.55 4.65 2.85
N LEU A 58 12.75 3.59 2.88
CA LEU A 58 13.00 2.41 3.70
C LEU A 58 14.30 1.72 3.28
N ALA A 59 14.53 1.52 1.99
CA ALA A 59 15.73 0.90 1.46
C ALA A 59 16.99 1.70 1.86
N ARG A 60 16.97 3.02 1.69
CA ARG A 60 18.07 3.90 2.11
C ARG A 60 18.28 3.87 3.63
N GLY A 61 17.22 3.95 4.39
CA GLY A 61 17.27 3.91 5.86
C GLY A 61 17.84 2.59 6.40
N PHE A 62 17.42 1.48 5.80
CA PHE A 62 17.89 0.14 6.20
C PHE A 62 19.33 -0.13 5.80
N THR A 63 19.70 0.18 4.55
CA THR A 63 21.02 -0.15 3.99
C THR A 63 22.09 0.92 4.29
N LYS A 64 21.69 2.12 4.70
CA LYS A 64 22.55 3.32 4.83
C LYS A 64 23.24 3.70 3.50
N ARG A 65 22.60 3.41 2.37
CA ARG A 65 23.08 3.73 1.02
C ARG A 65 22.14 4.74 0.38
N ASP A 66 22.71 5.75 -0.31
CA ASP A 66 21.91 6.82 -0.93
C ASP A 66 21.48 6.51 -2.36
N LYS A 67 22.30 5.76 -3.09
CA LYS A 67 22.07 5.50 -4.52
C LYS A 67 21.04 4.41 -4.75
N ILE A 68 20.14 4.65 -5.70
CA ILE A 68 19.13 3.71 -6.19
C ILE A 68 19.40 3.47 -7.68
N ILE A 69 19.36 2.21 -8.10
CA ILE A 69 19.42 1.83 -9.51
C ILE A 69 18.00 1.66 -10.02
N LYS A 70 17.68 2.26 -11.15
CA LYS A 70 16.41 2.05 -11.88
C LYS A 70 16.67 1.96 -13.39
N PHE A 71 15.75 1.35 -14.10
CA PHE A 71 15.78 1.37 -15.57
C PHE A 71 15.34 2.74 -16.09
N GLU A 72 15.98 3.20 -17.15
CA GLU A 72 15.62 4.44 -17.84
C GLU A 72 14.17 4.35 -18.36
N GLY A 73 13.44 5.45 -18.29
CA GLY A 73 12.05 5.51 -18.75
C GLY A 73 11.02 4.86 -17.82
N CYS A 74 11.42 4.11 -16.79
CA CYS A 74 10.47 3.56 -15.82
C CYS A 74 9.86 4.65 -14.97
N TYR A 75 8.53 4.75 -15.04
CA TYR A 75 7.77 5.68 -14.21
C TYR A 75 7.57 5.11 -12.80
N HIS A 76 7.80 5.93 -11.81
CA HIS A 76 7.60 5.59 -10.40
C HIS A 76 6.93 6.73 -9.61
N GLY A 77 6.32 7.68 -10.30
CA GLY A 77 5.53 8.79 -9.80
C GLY A 77 6.36 10.04 -9.58
N HIS A 78 7.25 10.00 -8.61
CA HIS A 78 7.88 11.24 -8.11
C HIS A 78 9.37 11.05 -7.84
#